data_34f236b0b04276a317940a6bc789f1a4
#
_entry.id   34f236b0b04276a317940a6bc789f1a4
#
_cell.length_a   1.000
_cell.length_b   1.000
_cell.length_c   1.000
_cell.angle_alpha   90.00
_cell.angle_beta   90.00
_cell.angle_gamma   90.00
#
_symmetry.space_group_name_H-M   'P 1'
#
loop_
_entity.id
_entity.type
_entity.pdbx_description
1 polymer ?
#
loop_
_entity_poly.entity_id
_entity_poly.type
_entity_poly.pdbx_seq_one_letter_code
_entity_poly.pdbx_strand_id
1 'polypeptide(L)'
;MEYKWKANNSSRVSMKQLRKAGHHLNEMIMPNLSLFIAWGILSLATKGVSGDLHTTLEEVCHWMIQLLLPILISYSGGKSVGGQKGAVAGAIASLGLIARSNAPQIVGAMIIGPLAGIVYEQFVSRFHVKFKAGYEMLVSNLLVGLTGSVICIIGIVFIEPVLNSVHLLLASVVSWLVTMNLLPLVSLILEPLKVLFFNNAINHGVLTPLGIEFSQTVGYSSLFLMEANPGPGLGILLSILCFAEKQEKVNASGALMIHAIGGIHEIYFPFVLLRPYLFLAVMAGGASGTIIIAPTICGALERAINPKEAIAPATAPFCPPTDFPPE
;
A
#
# COMPACT_ATOMS: atom_id res chain seq x y z
N MET A 1 50.81 5.80 -6.92
CA MET A 1 49.74 5.65 -7.90
C MET A 1 48.39 5.74 -7.16
N GLU A 2 47.85 6.93 -7.06
CA GLU A 2 46.51 7.13 -6.44
C GLU A 2 45.45 6.85 -7.46
N TYR A 3 44.71 5.76 -7.27
CA TYR A 3 43.50 5.48 -8.04
C TYR A 3 42.36 6.40 -7.51
N LYS A 4 42.22 7.59 -8.10
CA LYS A 4 41.02 8.42 -7.93
C LYS A 4 39.83 7.69 -8.53
N TRP A 5 39.01 7.11 -7.68
CA TRP A 5 37.67 6.64 -8.03
C TRP A 5 36.86 7.83 -8.56
N LYS A 6 36.73 7.96 -9.86
CA LYS A 6 35.74 8.85 -10.50
C LYS A 6 34.36 8.26 -10.23
N ALA A 7 33.73 8.68 -9.12
CA ALA A 7 32.35 8.41 -8.87
C ALA A 7 31.54 8.97 -10.05
N ASN A 8 30.90 8.08 -10.77
CA ASN A 8 30.16 8.35 -12.00
C ASN A 8 29.07 9.41 -11.73
N ASN A 9 29.06 10.50 -12.46
CA ASN A 9 28.09 11.60 -12.31
C ASN A 9 26.63 11.13 -12.43
N SER A 10 26.38 10.04 -13.15
CA SER A 10 25.06 9.43 -13.29
C SER A 10 24.50 8.88 -11.96
N SER A 11 25.34 8.28 -11.11
CA SER A 11 24.91 7.76 -9.81
C SER A 11 24.56 8.88 -8.80
N ARG A 12 25.24 10.02 -8.88
CA ARG A 12 24.95 11.20 -8.05
C ARG A 12 23.64 11.89 -8.45
N VAL A 13 23.34 11.97 -9.74
CA VAL A 13 22.08 12.50 -10.26
C VAL A 13 20.91 11.60 -9.85
N SER A 14 21.06 10.28 -9.98
CA SER A 14 20.06 9.29 -9.56
C SER A 14 19.77 9.37 -8.06
N MET A 15 20.80 9.46 -7.20
CA MET A 15 20.59 9.60 -5.75
C MET A 15 19.92 10.92 -5.36
N LYS A 16 20.22 12.01 -6.06
CA LYS A 16 19.57 13.31 -5.80
C LYS A 16 18.09 13.30 -6.20
N GLN A 17 17.76 12.64 -7.31
CA GLN A 17 16.37 12.46 -7.75
C GLN A 17 15.60 11.54 -6.79
N LEU A 18 16.22 10.45 -6.32
CA LEU A 18 15.61 9.54 -5.36
C LEU A 18 15.32 10.22 -4.02
N ARG A 19 16.25 11.05 -3.53
CA ARG A 19 16.06 11.85 -2.31
C ARG A 19 14.93 12.88 -2.49
N LYS A 20 14.84 13.51 -3.66
CA LYS A 20 13.75 14.47 -3.96
C LYS A 20 12.39 13.77 -4.00
N ALA A 21 12.30 12.61 -4.65
CA ALA A 21 11.10 11.79 -4.65
C ALA A 21 10.71 11.35 -3.23
N GLY A 22 11.67 10.86 -2.44
CA GLY A 22 11.43 10.50 -1.04
C GLY A 22 10.96 11.68 -0.18
N HIS A 23 11.44 12.89 -0.44
CA HIS A 23 10.99 14.09 0.26
C HIS A 23 9.51 14.41 -0.06
N HIS A 24 9.11 14.36 -1.34
CA HIS A 24 7.71 14.57 -1.72
C HIS A 24 6.79 13.48 -1.15
N LEU A 25 7.24 12.21 -1.14
CA LEU A 25 6.51 11.14 -0.49
C LEU A 25 6.32 11.39 1.01
N ASN A 26 7.37 11.88 1.67
CA ASN A 26 7.33 12.24 3.08
C ASN A 26 6.29 13.34 3.35
N GLU A 27 6.27 14.38 2.54
CA GLU A 27 5.30 15.49 2.66
C GLU A 27 3.84 15.04 2.46
N MET A 28 3.60 13.96 1.70
CA MET A 28 2.27 13.39 1.49
C MET A 28 1.86 12.40 2.58
N ILE A 29 2.79 11.62 3.12
CA ILE A 29 2.49 10.51 4.04
C ILE A 29 2.56 10.93 5.51
N MET A 30 3.62 11.67 5.93
CA MET A 30 3.84 12.00 7.34
C MET A 30 2.70 12.81 8.00
N PRO A 31 2.08 13.81 7.34
CA PRO A 31 0.95 14.52 7.95
C PRO A 31 -0.24 13.60 8.23
N ASN A 32 -0.33 12.48 7.51
CA ASN A 32 -1.44 11.54 7.56
C ASN A 32 -1.15 10.30 8.42
N LEU A 33 0.02 10.22 9.08
CA LEU A 33 0.38 9.07 9.92
C LEU A 33 -0.62 8.84 11.07
N SER A 34 -1.18 9.90 11.63
CA SER A 34 -2.21 9.82 12.68
C SER A 34 -3.47 9.10 12.23
N LEU A 35 -3.82 9.16 10.93
CA LEU A 35 -4.96 8.43 10.38
C LEU A 35 -4.71 6.91 10.42
N PHE A 36 -3.51 6.47 10.05
CA PHE A 36 -3.15 5.04 10.14
C PHE A 36 -3.21 4.53 11.57
N ILE A 37 -2.73 5.34 12.54
CA ILE A 37 -2.81 5.00 13.96
C ILE A 37 -4.27 4.93 14.43
N ALA A 38 -5.09 5.91 14.08
CA ALA A 38 -6.51 5.94 14.44
C ALA A 38 -7.26 4.75 13.82
N TRP A 39 -7.01 4.46 12.54
CA TRP A 39 -7.58 3.30 11.87
C TRP A 39 -7.16 1.98 12.55
N GLY A 40 -5.88 1.85 12.91
CA GLY A 40 -5.38 0.69 13.64
C GLY A 40 -6.07 0.49 15.00
N ILE A 41 -6.28 1.57 15.76
CA ILE A 41 -6.98 1.52 17.05
C ILE A 41 -8.45 1.11 16.86
N LEU A 42 -9.15 1.70 15.87
CA LEU A 42 -10.55 1.38 15.57
C LEU A 42 -10.69 -0.07 15.07
N SER A 43 -9.81 -0.53 14.17
CA SER A 43 -9.80 -1.91 13.71
C SER A 43 -9.52 -2.91 14.82
N LEU A 44 -8.74 -2.55 15.83
CA LEU A 44 -8.58 -3.38 17.02
C LEU A 44 -9.85 -3.38 17.88
N ALA A 45 -10.51 -2.24 18.01
CA ALA A 45 -11.75 -2.12 18.79
C ALA A 45 -12.89 -2.96 18.17
N THR A 46 -12.97 -3.13 16.83
CA THR A 46 -13.98 -3.97 16.19
C THR A 46 -13.92 -5.42 16.67
N LYS A 47 -12.72 -5.93 16.97
CA LYS A 47 -12.54 -7.32 17.46
C LYS A 47 -13.11 -7.55 18.86
N GLY A 48 -13.29 -6.52 19.67
CA GLY A 48 -13.82 -6.59 21.03
C GLY A 48 -15.33 -6.32 21.16
N VAL A 49 -15.99 -6.02 20.04
CA VAL A 49 -17.40 -5.57 20.04
C VAL A 49 -18.22 -6.47 19.12
N SER A 50 -19.51 -6.60 19.38
CA SER A 50 -20.44 -7.39 18.57
C SER A 50 -21.75 -6.61 18.30
N GLY A 51 -22.55 -7.06 17.33
CA GLY A 51 -23.82 -6.45 16.96
C GLY A 51 -23.67 -5.21 16.10
N ASP A 52 -24.62 -4.29 16.19
CA ASP A 52 -24.72 -3.09 15.34
C ASP A 52 -23.49 -2.17 15.43
N LEU A 53 -22.90 -2.05 16.62
CA LEU A 53 -21.70 -1.27 16.80
C LEU A 53 -20.47 -1.89 16.06
N HIS A 54 -20.38 -3.21 15.97
CA HIS A 54 -19.34 -3.89 15.20
C HIS A 54 -19.42 -3.51 13.71
N THR A 55 -20.61 -3.67 13.10
CA THR A 55 -20.83 -3.34 11.69
C THR A 55 -20.56 -1.87 11.40
N THR A 56 -20.99 -0.97 12.27
CA THR A 56 -20.74 0.48 12.12
C THR A 56 -19.23 0.80 12.20
N LEU A 57 -18.50 0.19 13.12
CA LEU A 57 -17.04 0.39 13.23
C LEU A 57 -16.30 -0.18 12.02
N GLU A 58 -16.71 -1.32 11.48
CA GLU A 58 -16.14 -1.88 10.25
C GLU A 58 -16.36 -0.93 9.06
N GLU A 59 -17.54 -0.36 8.91
CA GLU A 59 -17.84 0.64 7.88
C GLU A 59 -16.97 1.88 8.04
N VAL A 60 -16.79 2.40 9.26
CA VAL A 60 -15.91 3.54 9.53
C VAL A 60 -14.47 3.21 9.15
N CYS A 61 -13.97 2.05 9.53
CA CYS A 61 -12.63 1.60 9.16
C CYS A 61 -12.48 1.48 7.63
N HIS A 62 -13.50 0.94 6.96
CA HIS A 62 -13.53 0.86 5.50
C HIS A 62 -13.45 2.26 4.86
N TRP A 63 -14.28 3.21 5.28
CA TRP A 63 -14.27 4.58 4.76
C TRP A 63 -12.96 5.32 5.04
N MET A 64 -12.31 5.04 6.17
CA MET A 64 -11.01 5.66 6.49
C MET A 64 -9.93 5.27 5.46
N ILE A 65 -9.88 4.03 5.02
CA ILE A 65 -8.87 3.56 4.06
C ILE A 65 -9.32 3.82 2.62
N GLN A 66 -10.58 3.55 2.29
CA GLN A 66 -11.09 3.64 0.92
C GLN A 66 -11.27 5.09 0.45
N LEU A 67 -11.71 5.97 1.34
CA LEU A 67 -12.10 7.34 1.01
C LEU A 67 -11.16 8.37 1.64
N LEU A 68 -11.06 8.38 2.96
CA LEU A 68 -10.42 9.47 3.70
C LEU A 68 -8.91 9.50 3.45
N LEU A 69 -8.24 8.36 3.47
CA LEU A 69 -6.79 8.29 3.28
C LEU A 69 -6.34 8.78 1.89
N PRO A 70 -6.91 8.35 0.76
CA PRO A 70 -6.56 8.89 -0.55
C PRO A 70 -6.83 10.40 -0.66
N ILE A 71 -7.94 10.90 -0.10
CA ILE A 71 -8.24 12.34 -0.08
C ILE A 71 -7.16 13.11 0.67
N LEU A 72 -6.77 12.68 1.87
CA LEU A 72 -5.77 13.35 2.69
C LEU A 72 -4.37 13.28 2.07
N ILE A 73 -4.00 12.19 1.44
CA ILE A 73 -2.73 12.06 0.70
C ILE A 73 -2.73 13.03 -0.47
N SER A 74 -3.80 13.07 -1.25
CA SER A 74 -3.93 13.98 -2.39
C SER A 74 -3.97 15.45 -1.96
N TYR A 75 -4.66 15.75 -0.84
CA TYR A 75 -4.64 17.06 -0.20
C TYR A 75 -3.21 17.48 0.18
N SER A 76 -2.48 16.62 0.87
CA SER A 76 -1.09 16.87 1.29
C SER A 76 -0.17 17.05 0.07
N GLY A 77 -0.34 16.22 -0.97
CA GLY A 77 0.40 16.33 -2.23
C GLY A 77 0.10 17.62 -2.98
N GLY A 78 -1.15 18.03 -3.07
CA GLY A 78 -1.54 19.31 -3.66
C GLY A 78 -1.03 20.50 -2.85
N LYS A 79 -0.99 20.38 -1.51
CA LYS A 79 -0.46 21.39 -0.59
C LYS A 79 1.04 21.62 -0.78
N SER A 80 1.81 20.55 -0.96
CA SER A 80 3.27 20.63 -1.09
C SER A 80 3.72 21.42 -2.33
N VAL A 81 2.84 21.52 -3.34
CA VAL A 81 3.13 22.23 -4.59
C VAL A 81 2.35 23.54 -4.72
N GLY A 82 1.03 23.52 -4.56
CA GLY A 82 0.14 24.64 -4.82
C GLY A 82 -0.39 25.34 -3.54
N GLY A 83 0.24 25.09 -2.37
CA GLY A 83 -0.19 25.64 -1.08
C GLY A 83 -1.60 25.20 -0.70
N GLN A 84 -2.27 25.96 0.18
CA GLN A 84 -3.60 25.61 0.72
C GLN A 84 -4.66 25.42 -0.36
N LYS A 85 -4.59 26.18 -1.45
CA LYS A 85 -5.55 26.09 -2.56
C LYS A 85 -5.27 24.91 -3.47
N GLY A 86 -3.98 24.60 -3.73
CA GLY A 86 -3.57 23.36 -4.38
C GLY A 86 -3.99 22.11 -3.60
N ALA A 87 -4.00 22.19 -2.28
CA ALA A 87 -4.48 21.12 -1.41
C ALA A 87 -5.97 20.80 -1.67
N VAL A 88 -6.82 21.84 -1.72
CA VAL A 88 -8.26 21.66 -1.98
C VAL A 88 -8.50 21.12 -3.40
N ALA A 89 -7.76 21.65 -4.40
CA ALA A 89 -7.84 21.13 -5.78
C ALA A 89 -7.44 19.65 -5.85
N GLY A 90 -6.38 19.25 -5.12
CA GLY A 90 -5.95 17.85 -5.01
C GLY A 90 -7.00 16.96 -4.39
N ALA A 91 -7.60 17.38 -3.28
CA ALA A 91 -8.69 16.64 -2.63
C ALA A 91 -9.89 16.41 -3.56
N ILE A 92 -10.32 17.45 -4.30
CA ILE A 92 -11.40 17.32 -5.28
C ILE A 92 -11.00 16.37 -6.40
N ALA A 93 -9.77 16.48 -6.89
CA ALA A 93 -9.28 15.65 -7.99
C ALA A 93 -9.25 14.16 -7.64
N SER A 94 -8.91 13.80 -6.40
CA SER A 94 -8.84 12.40 -5.96
C SER A 94 -10.18 11.67 -5.97
N LEU A 95 -11.29 12.39 -5.83
CA LEU A 95 -12.63 11.81 -5.86
C LEU A 95 -12.92 11.07 -7.18
N GLY A 96 -12.37 11.54 -8.31
CA GLY A 96 -12.52 10.87 -9.59
C GLY A 96 -11.91 9.47 -9.63
N LEU A 97 -10.77 9.27 -8.97
CA LEU A 97 -10.13 7.95 -8.85
C LEU A 97 -10.90 7.05 -7.90
N ILE A 98 -11.29 7.59 -6.75
CA ILE A 98 -11.99 6.85 -5.69
C ILE A 98 -13.35 6.34 -6.17
N ALA A 99 -14.12 7.20 -6.86
CA ALA A 99 -15.47 6.88 -7.31
C ALA A 99 -15.53 5.73 -8.33
N ARG A 100 -14.43 5.46 -9.03
CA ARG A 100 -14.37 4.43 -10.07
C ARG A 100 -13.73 3.13 -9.60
N SER A 101 -13.06 3.13 -8.46
CA SER A 101 -12.29 2.00 -7.97
C SER A 101 -12.92 1.36 -6.74
N ASN A 102 -12.87 0.03 -6.69
CA ASN A 102 -13.24 -0.74 -5.50
C ASN A 102 -12.06 -0.93 -4.54
N ALA A 103 -10.85 -0.49 -4.90
CA ALA A 103 -9.65 -0.57 -4.08
C ALA A 103 -9.17 0.83 -3.64
N PRO A 104 -8.49 0.97 -2.48
CA PRO A 104 -7.93 2.23 -2.02
C PRO A 104 -6.98 2.84 -3.05
N GLN A 105 -7.27 4.06 -3.52
CA GLN A 105 -6.52 4.73 -4.58
C GLN A 105 -5.34 5.56 -4.04
N ILE A 106 -4.47 4.95 -3.24
CA ILE A 106 -3.36 5.65 -2.59
C ILE A 106 -2.30 6.10 -3.59
N VAL A 107 -1.85 5.18 -4.47
CA VAL A 107 -0.89 5.53 -5.53
C VAL A 107 -1.48 6.57 -6.48
N GLY A 108 -2.75 6.42 -6.85
CA GLY A 108 -3.46 7.41 -7.64
C GLY A 108 -3.49 8.78 -6.97
N ALA A 109 -3.78 8.82 -5.68
CA ALA A 109 -3.79 10.04 -4.87
C ALA A 109 -2.41 10.72 -4.80
N MET A 110 -1.33 9.91 -4.68
CA MET A 110 0.06 10.41 -4.70
C MET A 110 0.46 11.03 -6.04
N ILE A 111 -0.20 10.67 -7.11
CA ILE A 111 0.03 11.22 -8.46
C ILE A 111 -0.88 12.45 -8.68
N ILE A 112 -2.19 12.28 -8.43
CA ILE A 112 -3.19 13.30 -8.82
C ILE A 112 -3.15 14.53 -7.92
N GLY A 113 -2.78 14.39 -6.64
CA GLY A 113 -2.67 15.50 -5.70
C GLY A 113 -1.64 16.54 -6.12
N PRO A 114 -0.36 16.17 -6.26
CA PRO A 114 0.67 17.08 -6.77
C PRO A 114 0.35 17.61 -8.17
N LEU A 115 -0.23 16.80 -9.07
CA LEU A 115 -0.63 17.21 -10.39
C LEU A 115 -1.66 18.36 -10.33
N ALA A 116 -2.69 18.24 -9.49
CA ALA A 116 -3.68 19.28 -9.28
C ALA A 116 -3.05 20.56 -8.72
N GLY A 117 -2.10 20.41 -7.76
CA GLY A 117 -1.34 21.54 -7.21
C GLY A 117 -0.48 22.26 -8.26
N ILE A 118 0.24 21.50 -9.10
CA ILE A 118 1.06 22.07 -10.21
C ILE A 118 0.18 22.83 -11.20
N VAL A 119 -0.92 22.22 -11.64
CA VAL A 119 -1.83 22.82 -12.60
C VAL A 119 -2.45 24.09 -12.02
N TYR A 120 -2.89 24.06 -10.76
CA TYR A 120 -3.41 25.24 -10.09
C TYR A 120 -2.37 26.38 -10.05
N GLU A 121 -1.13 26.10 -9.65
CA GLU A 121 -0.07 27.10 -9.58
C GLU A 121 0.29 27.68 -10.94
N GLN A 122 0.33 26.84 -11.98
CA GLN A 122 0.55 27.29 -13.36
C GLN A 122 -0.58 28.19 -13.86
N PHE A 123 -1.84 27.88 -13.54
CA PHE A 123 -2.96 28.77 -13.89
C PHE A 123 -2.85 30.11 -13.18
N VAL A 124 -2.59 30.12 -11.88
CA VAL A 124 -2.46 31.38 -11.12
C VAL A 124 -1.28 32.20 -11.62
N SER A 125 -0.12 31.60 -11.89
CA SER A 125 1.07 32.29 -12.35
C SER A 125 0.92 32.85 -13.79
N ARG A 126 0.21 32.12 -14.64
CA ARG A 126 0.03 32.53 -16.07
C ARG A 126 -1.08 33.55 -16.24
N PHE A 127 -2.12 33.48 -15.44
CA PHE A 127 -3.23 34.45 -15.42
C PHE A 127 -3.01 35.45 -14.28
N HIS A 128 -1.91 36.20 -14.31
CA HIS A 128 -1.69 37.34 -13.41
C HIS A 128 -2.78 38.39 -13.65
N VAL A 129 -4.02 38.03 -13.39
CA VAL A 129 -5.17 38.93 -13.57
C VAL A 129 -5.18 39.81 -12.33
N LYS A 130 -4.87 41.11 -12.54
CA LYS A 130 -5.10 42.14 -11.54
C LYS A 130 -6.61 42.34 -11.40
N PHE A 131 -7.21 41.54 -10.51
CA PHE A 131 -8.62 41.72 -10.18
C PHE A 131 -8.83 42.98 -9.37
N LYS A 132 -9.98 43.64 -9.56
CA LYS A 132 -10.41 44.73 -8.68
C LYS A 132 -10.51 44.21 -7.25
N ALA A 133 -10.09 45.01 -6.28
CA ALA A 133 -10.23 44.68 -4.86
C ALA A 133 -11.66 44.19 -4.53
N GLY A 134 -11.77 43.04 -3.86
CA GLY A 134 -13.06 42.42 -3.52
C GLY A 134 -13.43 41.17 -4.33
N TYR A 135 -12.91 40.96 -5.55
CA TYR A 135 -13.19 39.79 -6.37
C TYR A 135 -12.10 38.72 -6.28
N GLU A 136 -10.98 39.01 -5.65
CA GLU A 136 -9.81 38.11 -5.59
C GLU A 136 -10.15 36.75 -4.97
N MET A 137 -10.94 36.75 -3.89
CA MET A 137 -11.34 35.52 -3.20
C MET A 137 -12.28 34.67 -4.06
N LEU A 138 -13.25 35.29 -4.72
CA LEU A 138 -14.21 34.60 -5.59
C LEU A 138 -13.51 33.91 -6.77
N VAL A 139 -12.66 34.65 -7.48
CA VAL A 139 -11.94 34.15 -8.66
C VAL A 139 -10.95 33.05 -8.24
N SER A 140 -10.25 33.24 -7.14
CA SER A 140 -9.33 32.23 -6.63
C SER A 140 -10.04 30.93 -6.26
N ASN A 141 -11.21 30.97 -5.63
CA ASN A 141 -12.00 29.79 -5.31
C ASN A 141 -12.57 29.15 -6.58
N LEU A 142 -12.99 29.95 -7.58
CA LEU A 142 -13.41 29.44 -8.88
C LEU A 142 -12.29 28.69 -9.58
N LEU A 143 -11.05 29.21 -9.56
CA LEU A 143 -9.88 28.54 -10.15
C LEU A 143 -9.56 27.23 -9.45
N VAL A 144 -9.67 27.18 -8.12
CA VAL A 144 -9.50 25.92 -7.35
C VAL A 144 -10.54 24.87 -7.77
N GLY A 145 -11.82 25.27 -7.77
CA GLY A 145 -12.92 24.38 -8.17
C GLY A 145 -12.77 23.89 -9.61
N LEU A 146 -12.46 24.79 -10.54
CA LEU A 146 -12.24 24.45 -11.96
C LEU A 146 -11.05 23.49 -12.13
N THR A 147 -9.91 23.81 -11.51
CA THR A 147 -8.72 22.94 -11.58
C THR A 147 -9.00 21.56 -10.99
N GLY A 148 -9.60 21.51 -9.78
CA GLY A 148 -9.94 20.25 -9.14
C GLY A 148 -10.90 19.40 -10.01
N SER A 149 -11.92 20.02 -10.60
CA SER A 149 -12.89 19.34 -11.46
C SER A 149 -12.27 18.83 -12.76
N VAL A 150 -11.44 19.63 -13.43
CA VAL A 150 -10.76 19.21 -14.67
C VAL A 150 -9.80 18.05 -14.38
N ILE A 151 -9.00 18.14 -13.32
CA ILE A 151 -8.06 17.08 -12.95
C ILE A 151 -8.82 15.83 -12.45
N CYS A 152 -9.97 15.98 -11.79
CA CYS A 152 -10.86 14.87 -11.46
C CYS A 152 -11.30 14.11 -12.72
N ILE A 153 -11.76 14.80 -13.76
CA ILE A 153 -12.15 14.18 -15.04
C ILE A 153 -10.95 13.48 -15.70
N ILE A 154 -9.78 14.12 -15.69
CA ILE A 154 -8.53 13.51 -16.18
C ILE A 154 -8.21 12.25 -15.39
N GLY A 155 -8.40 12.28 -14.07
CA GLY A 155 -8.26 11.11 -13.19
C GLY A 155 -9.13 9.95 -13.63
N ILE A 156 -10.42 10.19 -13.87
CA ILE A 156 -11.40 9.19 -14.30
C ILE A 156 -11.05 8.60 -15.68
N VAL A 157 -10.66 9.46 -16.63
CA VAL A 157 -10.52 9.05 -18.03
C VAL A 157 -9.16 8.45 -18.33
N PHE A 158 -8.10 8.93 -17.71
CA PHE A 158 -6.73 8.55 -18.05
C PHE A 158 -5.99 7.84 -16.94
N ILE A 159 -6.01 8.36 -15.70
CA ILE A 159 -5.17 7.85 -14.62
C ILE A 159 -5.73 6.53 -14.08
N GLU A 160 -7.02 6.49 -13.76
CA GLU A 160 -7.66 5.29 -13.20
C GLU A 160 -7.58 4.08 -14.16
N PRO A 161 -7.89 4.19 -15.47
CA PRO A 161 -7.76 3.03 -16.36
C PRO A 161 -6.33 2.49 -16.47
N VAL A 162 -5.32 3.37 -16.41
CA VAL A 162 -3.92 2.94 -16.40
C VAL A 162 -3.61 2.19 -15.10
N LEU A 163 -4.01 2.73 -13.95
CA LEU A 163 -3.80 2.07 -12.65
C LEU A 163 -4.52 0.73 -12.59
N ASN A 164 -5.75 0.66 -13.09
CA ASN A 164 -6.51 -0.59 -13.15
C ASN A 164 -5.86 -1.61 -14.10
N SER A 165 -5.33 -1.18 -15.24
CA SER A 165 -4.60 -2.07 -16.16
C SER A 165 -3.33 -2.64 -15.52
N VAL A 166 -2.58 -1.81 -14.80
CA VAL A 166 -1.41 -2.27 -14.03
C VAL A 166 -1.84 -3.28 -12.96
N HIS A 167 -2.95 -3.01 -12.29
CA HIS A 167 -3.51 -3.90 -11.28
C HIS A 167 -3.87 -5.28 -11.86
N LEU A 168 -4.59 -5.32 -12.98
CA LEU A 168 -4.96 -6.56 -13.66
C LEU A 168 -3.75 -7.35 -14.15
N LEU A 169 -2.73 -6.64 -14.67
CA LEU A 169 -1.47 -7.27 -15.05
C LEU A 169 -0.78 -7.94 -13.85
N LEU A 170 -0.69 -7.24 -12.73
CA LEU A 170 -0.08 -7.77 -11.51
C LEU A 170 -0.86 -8.96 -10.96
N ALA A 171 -2.19 -8.90 -10.98
CA ALA A 171 -3.05 -10.02 -10.59
C ALA A 171 -2.81 -11.25 -11.46
N SER A 172 -2.70 -11.07 -12.79
CA SER A 172 -2.41 -12.16 -13.73
C SER A 172 -1.04 -12.80 -13.48
N VAL A 173 -0.01 -11.98 -13.21
CA VAL A 173 1.34 -12.48 -12.90
C VAL A 173 1.35 -13.25 -11.59
N VAL A 174 0.67 -12.75 -10.55
CA VAL A 174 0.56 -13.44 -9.26
C VAL A 174 -0.17 -14.78 -9.43
N SER A 175 -1.30 -14.79 -10.16
CA SER A 175 -2.04 -16.03 -10.45
C SER A 175 -1.16 -17.07 -11.15
N TRP A 176 -0.44 -16.66 -12.18
CA TRP A 176 0.49 -17.54 -12.88
C TRP A 176 1.61 -18.10 -11.98
N LEU A 177 2.21 -17.26 -11.12
CA LEU A 177 3.24 -17.71 -10.18
C LEU A 177 2.69 -18.71 -9.15
N VAL A 178 1.45 -18.51 -8.70
CA VAL A 178 0.76 -19.43 -7.78
C VAL A 178 0.55 -20.78 -8.44
N THR A 179 0.04 -20.80 -9.69
CA THR A 179 -0.17 -22.05 -10.44
C THR A 179 1.13 -22.81 -10.74
N MET A 180 2.26 -22.08 -10.87
CA MET A 180 3.60 -22.67 -11.01
C MET A 180 4.27 -23.08 -9.68
N ASN A 181 3.57 -22.99 -8.54
CA ASN A 181 4.12 -23.26 -7.21
C ASN A 181 5.34 -22.42 -6.81
N LEU A 182 5.47 -21.22 -7.39
CA LEU A 182 6.57 -20.31 -7.12
C LEU A 182 6.22 -19.30 -6.02
N LEU A 183 5.66 -19.77 -4.90
CA LEU A 183 5.16 -18.94 -3.80
C LEU A 183 6.19 -17.93 -3.24
N PRO A 184 7.49 -18.24 -3.09
CA PRO A 184 8.46 -17.23 -2.68
C PRO A 184 8.60 -16.06 -3.65
N LEU A 185 8.44 -16.30 -4.95
CA LEU A 185 8.45 -15.23 -5.96
C LEU A 185 7.18 -14.39 -5.91
N VAL A 186 6.05 -15.01 -5.55
CA VAL A 186 4.81 -14.25 -5.30
C VAL A 186 5.03 -13.22 -4.19
N SER A 187 5.71 -13.59 -3.10
CA SER A 187 6.03 -12.67 -2.00
C SER A 187 6.91 -11.50 -2.44
N LEU A 188 7.83 -11.69 -3.40
CA LEU A 188 8.63 -10.59 -3.94
C LEU A 188 7.78 -9.51 -4.63
N ILE A 189 6.66 -9.91 -5.22
CA ILE A 189 5.72 -9.00 -5.87
C ILE A 189 4.68 -8.49 -4.86
N LEU A 190 4.16 -9.39 -4.04
CA LEU A 190 3.07 -9.09 -3.11
C LEU A 190 3.49 -8.09 -2.03
N GLU A 191 4.70 -8.22 -1.45
CA GLU A 191 5.13 -7.34 -0.37
C GLU A 191 5.24 -5.86 -0.79
N PRO A 192 5.84 -5.48 -1.94
CA PRO A 192 5.76 -4.11 -2.42
C PRO A 192 4.33 -3.65 -2.68
N LEU A 193 3.47 -4.52 -3.20
CA LEU A 193 2.09 -4.18 -3.52
C LEU A 193 1.25 -3.97 -2.26
N LYS A 194 1.50 -4.71 -1.18
CA LYS A 194 0.90 -4.46 0.13
C LYS A 194 1.20 -3.03 0.59
N VAL A 195 2.46 -2.63 0.55
CA VAL A 195 2.89 -1.29 0.96
C VAL A 195 2.27 -0.19 0.10
N LEU A 196 1.98 -0.47 -1.18
CA LEU A 196 1.29 0.43 -2.09
C LEU A 196 -0.24 0.30 -2.03
N PHE A 197 -0.77 -0.49 -1.10
CA PHE A 197 -2.21 -0.75 -0.91
C PHE A 197 -2.92 -1.41 -2.11
N PHE A 198 -2.18 -2.11 -2.96
CA PHE A 198 -2.76 -2.96 -3.99
C PHE A 198 -3.10 -4.38 -3.48
N ASN A 199 -2.75 -4.69 -2.23
CA ASN A 199 -2.96 -6.02 -1.65
C ASN A 199 -4.42 -6.46 -1.68
N ASN A 200 -5.37 -5.59 -1.31
CA ASN A 200 -6.79 -5.95 -1.23
C ASN A 200 -7.31 -6.51 -2.55
N ALA A 201 -6.92 -5.92 -3.65
CA ALA A 201 -7.38 -6.36 -4.95
C ALA A 201 -6.71 -7.66 -5.42
N ILE A 202 -5.42 -7.89 -5.10
CA ILE A 202 -4.75 -9.16 -5.37
C ILE A 202 -5.26 -10.23 -4.42
N ASN A 203 -5.44 -9.90 -3.14
CA ASN A 203 -5.96 -10.84 -2.17
C ASN A 203 -7.37 -11.31 -2.53
N HIS A 204 -8.32 -10.39 -2.71
CA HIS A 204 -9.70 -10.73 -3.04
C HIS A 204 -9.89 -11.20 -4.49
N GLY A 205 -9.04 -10.75 -5.42
CA GLY A 205 -9.13 -11.11 -6.83
C GLY A 205 -8.39 -12.40 -7.21
N VAL A 206 -7.37 -12.81 -6.45
CA VAL A 206 -6.51 -13.95 -6.80
C VAL A 206 -6.28 -14.88 -5.62
N LEU A 207 -5.66 -14.39 -4.52
CA LEU A 207 -5.20 -15.28 -3.44
C LEU A 207 -6.35 -15.94 -2.69
N THR A 208 -7.42 -15.21 -2.39
CA THR A 208 -8.58 -15.75 -1.67
C THR A 208 -9.36 -16.75 -2.52
N PRO A 209 -9.75 -16.47 -3.78
CA PRO A 209 -10.42 -17.46 -4.62
C PRO A 209 -9.61 -18.75 -4.81
N LEU A 210 -8.34 -18.63 -5.19
CA LEU A 210 -7.45 -19.78 -5.35
C LEU A 210 -7.21 -20.51 -4.01
N GLY A 211 -7.09 -19.77 -2.91
CA GLY A 211 -6.96 -20.32 -1.58
C GLY A 211 -8.18 -21.14 -1.15
N ILE A 212 -9.38 -20.70 -1.48
CA ILE A 212 -10.63 -21.44 -1.23
C ILE A 212 -10.66 -22.70 -2.09
N GLU A 213 -10.36 -22.61 -3.39
CA GLU A 213 -10.32 -23.74 -4.31
C GLU A 213 -9.33 -24.82 -3.82
N PHE A 214 -8.11 -24.43 -3.46
CA PHE A 214 -7.12 -25.38 -2.92
C PHE A 214 -7.54 -25.96 -1.57
N SER A 215 -8.18 -25.18 -0.69
CA SER A 215 -8.65 -25.69 0.60
C SER A 215 -9.81 -26.68 0.48
N GLN A 216 -10.62 -26.58 -0.58
CA GLN A 216 -11.68 -27.56 -0.87
C GLN A 216 -11.12 -28.93 -1.32
N THR A 217 -9.95 -28.95 -1.96
CA THR A 217 -9.32 -30.17 -2.47
C THR A 217 -8.40 -30.82 -1.43
N VAL A 218 -7.62 -30.01 -0.70
CA VAL A 218 -6.56 -30.50 0.22
C VAL A 218 -6.90 -30.26 1.69
N GLY A 219 -7.94 -29.48 2.00
CA GLY A 219 -8.36 -29.13 3.36
C GLY A 219 -7.70 -27.87 3.93
N TYR A 220 -6.66 -27.32 3.30
CA TYR A 220 -5.97 -26.08 3.72
C TYR A 220 -5.31 -25.38 2.53
N SER A 221 -4.93 -24.11 2.70
CA SER A 221 -4.16 -23.37 1.69
C SER A 221 -3.15 -22.42 2.32
N SER A 222 -1.89 -22.50 1.87
CA SER A 222 -0.82 -21.57 2.27
C SER A 222 -0.99 -20.15 1.73
N LEU A 223 -1.88 -19.94 0.75
CA LEU A 223 -2.13 -18.64 0.16
C LEU A 223 -2.70 -17.63 1.18
N PHE A 224 -3.51 -18.11 2.13
CA PHE A 224 -4.01 -17.26 3.23
C PHE A 224 -2.90 -16.77 4.16
N LEU A 225 -1.79 -17.53 4.29
CA LEU A 225 -0.65 -17.15 5.14
C LEU A 225 0.24 -16.10 4.48
N MET A 226 0.19 -15.97 3.17
CA MET A 226 1.01 -14.98 2.46
C MET A 226 0.59 -13.55 2.78
N GLU A 227 -0.70 -13.32 2.97
CA GLU A 227 -1.20 -12.02 3.40
C GLU A 227 -0.93 -11.77 4.88
N ALA A 228 -1.17 -12.77 5.71
CA ALA A 228 -1.06 -12.69 7.17
C ALA A 228 0.40 -12.75 7.69
N ASN A 229 1.42 -12.73 6.81
CA ASN A 229 2.83 -12.80 7.23
C ASN A 229 3.29 -11.53 7.97
N PRO A 230 3.51 -11.57 9.30
CA PRO A 230 3.91 -10.39 10.08
C PRO A 230 5.40 -10.08 9.96
N GLY A 231 6.20 -11.02 9.43
CA GLY A 231 7.67 -10.95 9.45
C GLY A 231 8.26 -9.66 8.87
N PRO A 232 7.89 -9.25 7.66
CA PRO A 232 8.42 -8.03 7.06
C PRO A 232 8.15 -6.78 7.90
N GLY A 233 6.92 -6.60 8.38
CA GLY A 233 6.54 -5.46 9.21
C GLY A 233 7.25 -5.44 10.56
N LEU A 234 7.30 -6.57 11.26
CA LEU A 234 8.05 -6.71 12.52
C LEU A 234 9.53 -6.39 12.34
N GLY A 235 10.15 -6.93 11.29
CA GLY A 235 11.56 -6.67 10.98
C GLY A 235 11.86 -5.21 10.75
N ILE A 236 11.03 -4.51 9.98
CA ILE A 236 11.16 -3.07 9.72
C ILE A 236 11.00 -2.27 11.02
N LEU A 237 9.93 -2.49 11.76
CA LEU A 237 9.64 -1.72 12.99
C LEU A 237 10.70 -1.94 14.07
N LEU A 238 11.17 -3.18 14.25
CA LEU A 238 12.27 -3.49 15.17
C LEU A 238 13.58 -2.85 14.73
N SER A 239 13.90 -2.85 13.43
CA SER A 239 15.11 -2.18 12.93
C SER A 239 15.08 -0.68 13.17
N ILE A 240 13.93 -0.03 13.00
CA ILE A 240 13.75 1.40 13.31
C ILE A 240 13.93 1.65 14.81
N LEU A 241 13.36 0.80 15.66
CA LEU A 241 13.54 0.91 17.13
C LEU A 241 15.01 0.79 17.56
N CYS A 242 15.79 -0.06 16.88
CA CYS A 242 17.21 -0.23 17.21
C CYS A 242 18.08 0.93 16.68
N PHE A 243 17.87 1.35 15.44
CA PHE A 243 18.86 2.14 14.69
C PHE A 243 18.43 3.56 14.29
N ALA A 244 17.14 3.92 14.40
CA ALA A 244 16.66 5.23 14.00
C ALA A 244 16.85 6.31 15.09
N GLU A 245 16.55 7.56 14.76
CA GLU A 245 16.54 8.69 15.68
C GLU A 245 15.38 8.61 16.68
N LYS A 246 15.53 9.33 17.81
CA LYS A 246 14.60 9.26 18.96
C LYS A 246 13.13 9.47 18.57
N GLN A 247 12.84 10.43 17.70
CA GLN A 247 11.45 10.71 17.28
C GLN A 247 10.84 9.56 16.47
N GLU A 248 11.62 8.96 15.58
CA GLU A 248 11.16 7.83 14.78
C GLU A 248 10.97 6.57 15.62
N LYS A 249 11.82 6.36 16.64
CA LYS A 249 11.67 5.26 17.60
C LYS A 249 10.34 5.33 18.34
N VAL A 250 9.92 6.53 18.77
CA VAL A 250 8.63 6.72 19.44
C VAL A 250 7.47 6.31 18.52
N ASN A 251 7.49 6.77 17.26
CA ASN A 251 6.46 6.42 16.29
C ASN A 251 6.44 4.90 16.00
N ALA A 252 7.62 4.31 15.83
CA ALA A 252 7.76 2.88 15.55
C ALA A 252 7.35 1.99 16.73
N SER A 253 7.52 2.46 17.99
CA SER A 253 7.09 1.69 19.16
C SER A 253 5.57 1.55 19.23
N GLY A 254 4.83 2.63 18.98
CA GLY A 254 3.37 2.58 18.88
C GLY A 254 2.89 1.67 17.72
N ALA A 255 3.52 1.83 16.56
CA ALA A 255 3.22 1.00 15.40
C ALA A 255 3.52 -0.49 15.65
N LEU A 256 4.61 -0.80 16.35
CA LEU A 256 4.97 -2.19 16.70
C LEU A 256 3.91 -2.85 17.59
N MET A 257 3.39 -2.13 18.58
CA MET A 257 2.33 -2.65 19.45
C MET A 257 1.06 -2.97 18.64
N ILE A 258 0.64 -2.08 17.75
CA ILE A 258 -0.53 -2.28 16.91
C ILE A 258 -0.31 -3.44 15.93
N HIS A 259 0.90 -3.55 15.35
CA HIS A 259 1.25 -4.62 14.44
C HIS A 259 1.31 -5.99 15.13
N ALA A 260 2.03 -6.07 16.26
CA ALA A 260 2.28 -7.35 16.94
C ALA A 260 1.06 -7.87 17.71
N ILE A 261 0.29 -6.98 18.37
CA ILE A 261 -0.87 -7.34 19.19
C ILE A 261 -2.15 -7.27 18.38
N GLY A 262 -2.30 -6.18 17.59
CA GLY A 262 -3.49 -5.96 16.76
C GLY A 262 -3.54 -6.83 15.52
N GLY A 263 -2.39 -7.28 15.00
CA GLY A 263 -2.29 -8.01 13.73
C GLY A 263 -2.60 -7.12 12.53
N ILE A 264 -2.37 -5.80 12.67
CA ILE A 264 -2.66 -4.81 11.64
C ILE A 264 -1.37 -4.51 10.89
N HIS A 265 -1.26 -5.04 9.67
CA HIS A 265 -0.02 -4.98 8.89
C HIS A 265 0.21 -3.60 8.26
N GLU A 266 -0.82 -2.89 7.88
CA GLU A 266 -0.74 -1.61 7.17
C GLU A 266 -0.03 -0.51 7.98
N ILE A 267 0.08 -0.68 9.29
CA ILE A 267 0.71 0.30 10.18
C ILE A 267 2.21 0.51 9.88
N TYR A 268 2.91 -0.46 9.28
CA TYR A 268 4.31 -0.28 8.90
C TYR A 268 4.51 0.32 7.49
N PHE A 269 3.49 0.34 6.65
CA PHE A 269 3.59 0.83 5.27
C PHE A 269 4.12 2.26 5.16
N PRO A 270 3.68 3.24 5.98
CA PRO A 270 4.23 4.59 5.95
C PRO A 270 5.75 4.63 6.13
N PHE A 271 6.30 3.79 7.01
CA PHE A 271 7.75 3.76 7.27
C PHE A 271 8.54 3.25 6.06
N VAL A 272 7.97 2.32 5.29
CA VAL A 272 8.57 1.82 4.04
C VAL A 272 8.44 2.87 2.93
N LEU A 273 7.29 3.50 2.78
CA LEU A 273 7.06 4.56 1.78
C LEU A 273 8.00 5.76 1.96
N LEU A 274 8.34 6.10 3.21
CA LEU A 274 9.30 7.16 3.52
C LEU A 274 10.73 6.82 3.09
N ARG A 275 11.06 5.53 2.98
CA ARG A 275 12.40 5.02 2.69
C ARG A 275 12.34 3.94 1.62
N PRO A 276 12.30 4.30 0.33
CA PRO A 276 12.06 3.34 -0.76
C PRO A 276 13.03 2.14 -0.80
N TYR A 277 14.25 2.27 -0.24
CA TYR A 277 15.17 1.12 -0.15
C TYR A 277 14.66 0.01 0.78
N LEU A 278 13.73 0.31 1.69
CA LEU A 278 13.10 -0.69 2.57
C LEU A 278 12.18 -1.65 1.80
N PHE A 279 11.76 -1.31 0.57
CA PHE A 279 11.05 -2.27 -0.30
C PHE A 279 11.85 -3.56 -0.50
N LEU A 280 13.19 -3.46 -0.66
CA LEU A 280 14.03 -4.64 -0.77
C LEU A 280 14.03 -5.49 0.52
N ALA A 281 13.96 -4.84 1.68
CA ALA A 281 13.90 -5.53 2.96
C ALA A 281 12.56 -6.25 3.15
N VAL A 282 11.42 -5.62 2.81
CA VAL A 282 10.11 -6.28 2.90
C VAL A 282 9.99 -7.43 1.89
N MET A 283 10.51 -7.28 0.67
CA MET A 283 10.57 -8.35 -0.33
C MET A 283 11.35 -9.55 0.18
N ALA A 284 12.54 -9.33 0.71
CA ALA A 284 13.38 -10.40 1.27
C ALA A 284 12.72 -11.06 2.49
N GLY A 285 12.11 -10.24 3.37
CA GLY A 285 11.38 -10.73 4.54
C GLY A 285 10.16 -11.57 4.17
N GLY A 286 9.38 -11.15 3.17
CA GLY A 286 8.24 -11.90 2.67
C GLY A 286 8.63 -13.22 2.03
N ALA A 287 9.64 -13.20 1.15
CA ALA A 287 10.14 -14.41 0.49
C ALA A 287 10.72 -15.42 1.50
N SER A 288 11.52 -14.98 2.47
CA SER A 288 12.06 -15.86 3.52
C SER A 288 10.96 -16.42 4.42
N GLY A 289 9.96 -15.61 4.77
CA GLY A 289 8.79 -16.05 5.51
C GLY A 289 8.02 -17.14 4.76
N THR A 290 7.79 -16.98 3.47
CA THR A 290 7.10 -17.97 2.64
C THR A 290 7.88 -19.27 2.54
N ILE A 291 9.22 -19.22 2.44
CA ILE A 291 10.07 -20.40 2.38
C ILE A 291 10.05 -21.20 3.71
N ILE A 292 10.02 -20.50 4.83
CA ILE A 292 10.15 -21.12 6.16
C ILE A 292 8.78 -21.48 6.74
N ILE A 293 7.84 -20.54 6.73
CA ILE A 293 6.56 -20.66 7.46
C ILE A 293 5.57 -21.54 6.71
N ALA A 294 5.44 -21.38 5.40
CA ALA A 294 4.43 -22.08 4.62
C ALA A 294 4.59 -23.61 4.71
N PRO A 295 5.77 -24.22 4.47
CA PRO A 295 5.96 -25.67 4.61
C PRO A 295 5.74 -26.17 6.04
N THR A 296 6.18 -25.39 7.04
CA THR A 296 6.07 -25.78 8.45
C THR A 296 4.61 -25.84 8.90
N ILE A 297 3.81 -24.83 8.56
CA ILE A 297 2.39 -24.77 8.92
C ILE A 297 1.58 -25.77 8.10
N CYS A 298 1.85 -25.89 6.79
CA CYS A 298 1.19 -26.91 5.97
C CYS A 298 1.43 -28.31 6.50
N GLY A 299 2.66 -28.65 6.82
CA GLY A 299 2.99 -29.97 7.39
C GLY A 299 2.44 -30.18 8.80
N ALA A 300 2.22 -29.13 9.59
CA ALA A 300 1.55 -29.23 10.89
C ALA A 300 0.04 -29.42 10.73
N LEU A 301 -0.59 -28.74 9.80
CA LEU A 301 -2.02 -28.89 9.48
C LEU A 301 -2.34 -30.26 8.88
N GLU A 302 -1.52 -30.74 7.94
CA GLU A 302 -1.65 -32.07 7.35
C GLU A 302 -1.62 -33.16 8.43
N ARG A 303 -0.68 -33.05 9.39
CA ARG A 303 -0.62 -33.97 10.55
C ARG A 303 -1.82 -33.86 11.46
N ALA A 304 -2.40 -32.71 11.62
CA ALA A 304 -3.59 -32.48 12.43
C ALA A 304 -4.86 -33.05 11.80
N ILE A 305 -4.97 -32.93 10.46
CA ILE A 305 -6.13 -33.39 9.69
C ILE A 305 -6.04 -34.92 9.41
N ASN A 306 -4.85 -35.44 9.05
CA ASN A 306 -4.61 -36.83 8.72
C ASN A 306 -3.54 -37.49 9.64
N PRO A 307 -3.82 -37.70 10.91
CA PRO A 307 -2.83 -38.25 11.86
C PRO A 307 -2.32 -39.67 11.52
N LYS A 308 -3.00 -40.40 10.64
CA LYS A 308 -2.60 -41.73 10.20
C LYS A 308 -1.59 -41.76 9.04
N GLU A 309 -1.51 -40.69 8.24
CA GLU A 309 -0.55 -40.58 7.14
C GLU A 309 0.72 -39.79 7.53
N ALA A 310 0.76 -39.26 8.74
CA ALA A 310 1.82 -38.40 9.26
C ALA A 310 3.18 -39.10 9.50
N ILE A 311 3.35 -40.37 9.11
CA ILE A 311 4.59 -41.15 9.29
C ILE A 311 5.54 -41.06 8.08
N ALA A 312 5.09 -40.48 6.95
CA ALA A 312 5.96 -40.25 5.81
C ALA A 312 6.81 -38.98 6.02
N PRO A 313 8.12 -38.99 5.70
CA PRO A 313 8.95 -37.81 5.81
C PRO A 313 8.41 -36.72 4.88
N ALA A 314 8.28 -35.49 5.40
CA ALA A 314 7.86 -34.31 4.64
C ALA A 314 8.90 -33.99 3.56
N THR A 315 8.82 -34.63 2.42
CA THR A 315 9.68 -34.39 1.23
C THR A 315 9.01 -33.56 0.18
N ALA A 316 7.80 -33.02 0.45
CA ALA A 316 7.14 -32.10 -0.47
C ALA A 316 7.66 -30.66 -0.25
N PRO A 317 8.41 -30.06 -1.18
CA PRO A 317 9.02 -28.74 -1.01
C PRO A 317 8.01 -27.60 -0.91
N PHE A 318 6.81 -27.75 -1.42
CA PHE A 318 5.66 -26.80 -1.31
C PHE A 318 4.41 -27.64 -1.49
N CYS A 319 3.33 -27.38 -0.73
CA CYS A 319 2.08 -28.12 -0.90
C CYS A 319 1.64 -28.09 -2.38
N PRO A 320 1.98 -29.09 -3.20
CA PRO A 320 1.56 -29.11 -4.59
C PRO A 320 0.09 -29.52 -4.62
N PRO A 321 -0.73 -28.92 -5.48
CA PRO A 321 -1.94 -29.59 -5.91
C PRO A 321 -1.47 -30.80 -6.73
N THR A 322 -1.66 -31.99 -6.18
CA THR A 322 -1.53 -33.21 -6.95
C THR A 322 -2.71 -33.21 -7.94
N ASP A 323 -2.37 -33.13 -9.20
CA ASP A 323 -3.23 -33.40 -10.37
C ASP A 323 -4.49 -32.53 -10.51
N PHE A 324 -4.37 -31.49 -11.32
CA PHE A 324 -5.55 -30.97 -12.03
C PHE A 324 -6.11 -32.14 -12.86
N PRO A 325 -7.40 -32.49 -12.77
CA PRO A 325 -8.01 -33.37 -13.73
C PRO A 325 -7.89 -32.71 -15.11
N PRO A 326 -7.53 -33.43 -16.16
CA PRO A 326 -7.58 -32.91 -17.53
C PRO A 326 -9.03 -32.52 -17.84
N GLU A 327 -9.20 -31.35 -18.50
CA GLU A 327 -10.47 -30.86 -18.99
C GLU A 327 -11.26 -31.93 -19.77
#